data_bc8b49ab9b5d5e5da91665d8d5630a45
#
_entry.id   bc8b49ab9b5d5e5da91665d8d5630a45
#
_cell.length_a   1.000
_cell.length_b   1.000
_cell.length_c   1.000
_cell.angle_alpha   90.00
_cell.angle_beta   90.00
_cell.angle_gamma   90.00
#
_symmetry.space_group_name_H-M   'P 1'
#
loop_
_entity.id
_entity.type
_entity.pdbx_description
1 polymer ?
#
loop_
_entity_poly.entity_id
_entity_poly.type
_entity_poly.pdbx_seq_one_letter_code
_entity_poly.pdbx_strand_id
1 'polypeptide(L)'
;MVLAFGLPEMLMVTILGLSMVAILAGRVPVKGLASAALGILVGTIGAASAGGSARMSSYEFPYLYDGLKLVIVGLGIFAIPEIVALLRQGTAIAGEAKLGAGWRAGISDWWKNRWLSIRCSSIGVLVGVIPGLGGSVVDWIAYGHTVQTAKDKSQFGKGDIRGVIGPESSNNAKEGGGLVPTLLFGIPG
;
A
#
# COMPACT_ATOMS: atom_id res chain seq x y z
N MET A 1 19.40 -10.86 -10.97
CA MET A 1 17.94 -10.93 -10.82
C MET A 1 17.25 -9.66 -11.33
N VAL A 2 17.71 -8.47 -10.99
CA VAL A 2 17.07 -7.20 -11.47
C VAL A 2 17.05 -7.08 -13.00
N LEU A 3 18.09 -7.56 -13.68
CA LEU A 3 18.17 -7.59 -15.16
C LEU A 3 17.23 -8.63 -15.81
N ALA A 4 16.59 -9.49 -15.04
CA ALA A 4 15.63 -10.47 -15.54
C ALA A 4 14.18 -9.97 -15.54
N PHE A 5 13.93 -8.79 -14.93
CA PHE A 5 12.61 -8.15 -14.95
C PHE A 5 12.49 -7.25 -16.18
N GLY A 6 11.86 -7.76 -17.21
CA GLY A 6 11.54 -7.03 -18.43
C GLY A 6 10.16 -6.36 -18.38
N LEU A 7 9.77 -5.77 -19.49
CA LEU A 7 8.45 -5.15 -19.66
C LEU A 7 7.28 -6.12 -19.39
N PRO A 8 7.34 -7.42 -19.79
CA PRO A 8 6.25 -8.36 -19.50
C PRO A 8 6.04 -8.59 -18.00
N GLU A 9 7.12 -8.73 -17.24
CA GLU A 9 7.04 -8.95 -15.79
C GLU A 9 6.48 -7.71 -15.08
N MET A 10 6.91 -6.52 -15.49
CA MET A 10 6.36 -5.25 -14.98
C MET A 10 4.87 -5.12 -15.30
N LEU A 11 4.43 -5.54 -16.48
CA LEU A 11 3.02 -5.57 -16.84
C LEU A 11 2.23 -6.52 -15.92
N MET A 12 2.75 -7.73 -15.64
CA MET A 12 2.10 -8.69 -14.74
C MET A 12 1.97 -8.15 -13.33
N VAL A 13 3.00 -7.48 -12.81
CA VAL A 13 2.96 -6.82 -11.49
C VAL A 13 1.91 -5.70 -11.48
N THR A 14 1.81 -4.93 -12.56
CA THR A 14 0.79 -3.88 -12.69
C THR A 14 -0.62 -4.47 -12.70
N ILE A 15 -0.85 -5.55 -13.46
CA ILE A 15 -2.14 -6.26 -13.48
C ILE A 15 -2.47 -6.82 -12.11
N LEU A 16 -1.49 -7.40 -11.40
CA LEU A 16 -1.67 -7.88 -10.03
C LEU A 16 -2.09 -6.71 -9.10
N GLY A 17 -1.40 -5.58 -9.16
CA GLY A 17 -1.75 -4.39 -8.39
C GLY A 17 -3.17 -3.91 -8.67
N LEU A 18 -3.56 -3.83 -9.95
CA LEU A 18 -4.92 -3.45 -10.35
C LEU A 18 -5.98 -4.47 -9.88
N SER A 19 -5.66 -5.76 -9.89
CA SER A 19 -6.58 -6.79 -9.40
C SER A 19 -6.84 -6.66 -7.89
N MET A 20 -5.87 -6.18 -7.12
CA MET A 20 -6.05 -5.92 -5.69
C MET A 20 -7.04 -4.78 -5.43
N VAL A 21 -7.18 -3.81 -6.34
CA VAL A 21 -8.18 -2.75 -6.22
C VAL A 21 -9.60 -3.32 -6.16
N ALA A 22 -9.89 -4.38 -6.93
CA ALA A 22 -11.20 -5.04 -6.90
C ALA A 22 -11.51 -5.64 -5.52
N ILE A 23 -10.49 -6.15 -4.82
CA ILE A 23 -10.61 -6.70 -3.46
C ILE A 23 -10.84 -5.57 -2.44
N LEU A 24 -10.13 -4.46 -2.59
CA LEU A 24 -10.21 -3.30 -1.71
C LEU A 24 -11.49 -2.49 -1.91
N ALA A 25 -12.11 -2.57 -3.09
CA ALA A 25 -13.37 -1.87 -3.40
C ALA A 25 -14.56 -2.30 -2.52
N GLY A 26 -14.44 -3.40 -1.79
CA GLY A 26 -15.45 -3.86 -0.84
C GLY A 26 -16.79 -4.16 -1.50
N ARG A 27 -17.88 -3.55 -0.97
CA ARG A 27 -19.25 -3.85 -1.43
C ARG A 27 -19.66 -3.17 -2.75
N VAL A 28 -18.87 -2.21 -3.23
CA VAL A 28 -19.23 -1.42 -4.44
C VAL A 28 -18.08 -1.44 -5.44
N PRO A 29 -17.94 -2.51 -6.24
CA PRO A 29 -16.82 -2.67 -7.18
C PRO A 29 -16.72 -1.55 -8.21
N VAL A 30 -17.84 -0.95 -8.60
CA VAL A 30 -17.86 0.17 -9.56
C VAL A 30 -17.07 1.38 -9.05
N LYS A 31 -17.17 1.70 -7.75
CA LYS A 31 -16.37 2.78 -7.14
C LYS A 31 -14.88 2.47 -7.15
N GLY A 32 -14.52 1.21 -6.90
CA GLY A 32 -13.13 0.76 -6.99
C GLY A 32 -12.57 0.89 -8.40
N LEU A 33 -13.31 0.45 -9.41
CA LEU A 33 -12.92 0.60 -10.82
C LEU A 33 -12.80 2.07 -11.23
N ALA A 34 -13.74 2.92 -10.82
CA ALA A 34 -13.66 4.35 -11.07
C ALA A 34 -12.43 4.99 -10.43
N SER A 35 -12.12 4.63 -9.18
CA SER A 35 -10.91 5.10 -8.49
C SER A 35 -9.64 4.63 -9.19
N ALA A 36 -9.59 3.37 -9.64
CA ALA A 36 -8.47 2.83 -10.40
C ALA A 36 -8.26 3.56 -11.72
N ALA A 37 -9.36 3.81 -12.47
CA ALA A 37 -9.31 4.56 -13.73
C ALA A 37 -8.79 5.99 -13.52
N LEU A 38 -9.25 6.68 -12.48
CA LEU A 38 -8.73 8.00 -12.10
C LEU A 38 -7.25 7.93 -11.71
N GLY A 39 -6.84 6.92 -10.94
CA GLY A 39 -5.43 6.72 -10.58
C GLY A 39 -4.55 6.50 -11.80
N ILE A 40 -5.00 5.71 -12.77
CA ILE A 40 -4.28 5.51 -14.05
C ILE A 40 -4.18 6.83 -14.81
N LEU A 41 -5.28 7.59 -14.94
CA LEU A 41 -5.27 8.88 -15.62
C LEU A 41 -4.28 9.86 -14.97
N VAL A 42 -4.29 9.96 -13.65
CA VAL A 42 -3.34 10.79 -12.89
C VAL A 42 -1.90 10.31 -13.10
N GLY A 43 -1.70 9.00 -13.13
CA GLY A 43 -0.39 8.38 -13.37
C GLY A 43 0.15 8.58 -14.81
N THR A 44 -0.70 9.00 -15.77
CA THR A 44 -0.22 9.33 -17.12
C THR A 44 0.33 10.76 -17.25
N ILE A 45 0.21 11.59 -16.23
CA ILE A 45 0.77 12.96 -16.24
C ILE A 45 2.29 12.87 -16.14
N GLY A 46 2.98 13.57 -17.03
CA GLY A 46 4.44 13.65 -17.05
C GLY A 46 5.08 13.11 -18.31
N ALA A 47 6.41 12.98 -18.29
CA ALA A 47 7.16 12.44 -19.41
C ALA A 47 7.02 10.91 -19.49
N ALA A 48 6.86 10.38 -20.71
CA ALA A 48 6.86 8.95 -20.92
C ALA A 48 8.27 8.38 -20.71
N SER A 49 8.41 7.33 -19.90
CA SER A 49 9.68 6.65 -19.63
C SER A 49 10.33 6.09 -20.90
N ALA A 50 9.52 5.66 -21.87
CA ALA A 50 9.96 5.15 -23.16
C ALA A 50 9.62 6.15 -24.26
N GLY A 51 10.51 7.10 -24.55
CA GLY A 51 10.34 8.01 -25.68
C GLY A 51 10.33 9.51 -25.34
N GLY A 52 10.34 9.89 -24.06
CA GLY A 52 10.50 11.30 -23.65
C GLY A 52 9.35 12.24 -24.02
N SER A 53 8.24 11.73 -24.60
CA SER A 53 7.10 12.57 -24.93
C SER A 53 6.34 13.01 -23.67
N ALA A 54 6.10 14.32 -23.56
CA ALA A 54 5.30 14.88 -22.48
C ALA A 54 3.82 14.47 -22.65
N ARG A 55 3.23 13.95 -21.59
CA ARG A 55 1.82 13.59 -21.51
C ARG A 55 1.13 14.49 -20.51
N MET A 56 0.02 15.15 -20.92
CA MET A 56 -0.75 16.06 -20.07
C MET A 56 0.11 17.14 -19.36
N SER A 57 1.31 17.39 -19.84
CA SER A 57 2.17 18.49 -19.42
C SER A 57 2.45 19.36 -20.63
N SER A 58 2.35 20.67 -20.48
CA SER A 58 2.67 21.64 -21.49
C SER A 58 3.86 22.47 -21.07
N TYR A 59 4.45 23.19 -22.01
CA TYR A 59 5.50 24.17 -21.70
C TYR A 59 5.05 25.23 -20.68
N GLU A 60 3.74 25.42 -20.51
CA GLU A 60 3.17 26.36 -19.54
C GLU A 60 3.22 25.79 -18.10
N PHE A 61 3.29 24.47 -17.94
CA PHE A 61 3.33 23.79 -16.64
C PHE A 61 4.54 22.85 -16.51
N PRO A 62 5.77 23.40 -16.50
CA PRO A 62 7.00 22.59 -16.51
C PRO A 62 7.14 21.70 -15.29
N TYR A 63 6.52 22.06 -14.14
CA TYR A 63 6.53 21.25 -12.91
C TYR A 63 5.75 19.93 -13.03
N LEU A 64 4.88 19.78 -14.04
CA LEU A 64 4.17 18.53 -14.31
C LEU A 64 4.98 17.58 -15.20
N TYR A 65 6.13 18.00 -15.72
CA TYR A 65 6.96 17.18 -16.60
C TYR A 65 7.49 15.93 -15.86
N ASP A 66 7.83 16.05 -14.59
CA ASP A 66 8.27 14.93 -13.73
C ASP A 66 7.12 14.07 -13.19
N GLY A 67 5.89 14.35 -13.61
CA GLY A 67 4.70 13.68 -13.13
C GLY A 67 4.30 14.11 -11.71
N LEU A 68 3.25 13.45 -11.19
CA LEU A 68 2.81 13.66 -9.83
C LEU A 68 3.44 12.62 -8.91
N LYS A 69 4.22 13.07 -7.93
CA LYS A 69 4.85 12.17 -6.96
C LYS A 69 3.77 11.51 -6.10
N LEU A 70 3.80 10.18 -6.02
CA LEU A 70 2.84 9.37 -5.25
C LEU A 70 2.66 9.86 -3.82
N VAL A 71 3.76 10.28 -3.16
CA VAL A 71 3.74 10.81 -1.79
C VAL A 71 2.88 12.06 -1.69
N ILE A 72 2.98 12.98 -2.66
CA ILE A 72 2.20 14.23 -2.67
C ILE A 72 0.72 13.92 -2.89
N VAL A 73 0.41 13.02 -3.82
CA VAL A 73 -0.98 12.58 -4.07
C VAL A 73 -1.56 11.91 -2.83
N GLY A 74 -0.79 11.02 -2.20
CA GLY A 74 -1.19 10.34 -0.96
C GLY A 74 -1.47 11.31 0.18
N LEU A 75 -0.58 12.27 0.42
CA LEU A 75 -0.80 13.32 1.42
C LEU A 75 -2.06 14.15 1.11
N GLY A 76 -2.28 14.49 -0.17
CA GLY A 76 -3.47 15.22 -0.59
C GLY A 76 -4.77 14.46 -0.32
N ILE A 77 -4.80 13.16 -0.66
CA ILE A 77 -6.02 12.36 -0.55
C ILE A 77 -6.30 11.92 0.89
N PHE A 78 -5.28 11.63 1.69
CA PHE A 78 -5.46 11.09 3.04
C PHE A 78 -5.29 12.15 4.12
N ALA A 79 -4.21 12.95 4.09
CA ALA A 79 -3.92 13.86 5.18
C ALA A 79 -4.85 15.08 5.19
N ILE A 80 -5.16 15.67 4.03
CA ILE A 80 -6.02 16.87 3.99
C ILE A 80 -7.43 16.58 4.49
N PRO A 81 -8.14 15.53 4.04
CA PRO A 81 -9.47 15.21 4.58
C PRO A 81 -9.44 14.91 6.07
N GLU A 82 -8.40 14.25 6.57
CA GLU A 82 -8.24 13.96 7.99
C GLU A 82 -8.08 15.26 8.80
N ILE A 83 -7.21 16.16 8.37
CA ILE A 83 -7.03 17.47 9.00
C ILE A 83 -8.34 18.24 9.03
N VAL A 84 -9.08 18.28 7.91
CA VAL A 84 -10.39 18.95 7.85
C VAL A 84 -11.40 18.29 8.78
N ALA A 85 -11.43 16.96 8.86
CA ALA A 85 -12.30 16.23 9.78
C ALA A 85 -12.00 16.58 11.23
N LEU A 86 -10.72 16.64 11.60
CA LEU A 86 -10.25 17.00 12.94
C LEU A 86 -10.60 18.43 13.31
N LEU A 87 -10.39 19.39 12.40
CA LEU A 87 -10.76 20.78 12.60
C LEU A 87 -12.27 20.96 12.81
N ARG A 88 -13.09 20.14 12.13
CA ARG A 88 -14.55 20.16 12.29
C ARG A 88 -15.01 19.56 13.62
N GLN A 89 -14.34 18.53 14.10
CA GLN A 89 -14.74 17.86 15.35
C GLN A 89 -14.40 18.66 16.61
N GLY A 90 -13.41 19.57 16.56
CA GLY A 90 -13.03 20.43 17.68
C GLY A 90 -12.59 19.69 18.95
N THR A 91 -12.47 18.37 18.88
CA THR A 91 -12.09 17.49 20.00
C THR A 91 -10.67 16.98 19.80
N ALA A 92 -9.91 16.84 20.88
CA ALA A 92 -8.60 16.21 20.83
C ALA A 92 -8.74 14.75 20.33
N ILE A 93 -7.94 14.36 19.35
CA ILE A 93 -7.89 13.00 18.77
C ILE A 93 -7.51 11.98 19.83
N ALA A 94 -6.64 12.37 20.76
CA ALA A 94 -6.26 11.59 21.91
C ALA A 94 -7.23 11.85 23.06
N GLY A 95 -8.35 11.12 23.10
CA GLY A 95 -8.93 10.81 24.40
C GLY A 95 -7.83 10.15 25.26
N GLU A 96 -7.85 10.38 26.57
CA GLU A 96 -6.91 9.74 27.51
C GLU A 96 -6.95 8.20 27.34
N ALA A 97 -6.23 7.70 26.36
CA ALA A 97 -5.99 6.28 26.26
C ALA A 97 -5.03 5.90 27.39
N LYS A 98 -5.54 5.25 28.42
CA LYS A 98 -4.68 4.64 29.46
C LYS A 98 -3.83 3.57 28.78
N LEU A 99 -2.65 3.97 28.34
CA LEU A 99 -1.63 3.10 27.71
C LEU A 99 -1.02 2.11 28.74
N GLY A 100 -1.82 1.40 29.49
CA GLY A 100 -1.25 0.57 30.57
C GLY A 100 -1.51 -0.93 30.46
N ALA A 101 -2.65 -1.33 29.92
CA ALA A 101 -3.08 -2.75 29.99
C ALA A 101 -3.12 -3.45 28.61
N GLY A 102 -2.89 -2.74 27.50
CA GLY A 102 -3.10 -3.25 26.14
C GLY A 102 -2.01 -4.20 25.63
N TRP A 103 -0.79 -4.16 26.17
CA TRP A 103 0.32 -4.97 25.66
C TRP A 103 0.10 -6.49 25.80
N ARG A 104 -0.53 -6.94 26.91
CA ARG A 104 -0.89 -8.35 27.10
C ARG A 104 -1.97 -8.80 26.13
N ALA A 105 -2.96 -7.94 25.87
CA ALA A 105 -3.99 -8.20 24.87
C ALA A 105 -3.37 -8.28 23.48
N GLY A 106 -2.49 -7.35 23.13
CA GLY A 106 -1.79 -7.34 21.84
C GLY A 106 -0.96 -8.61 21.60
N ILE A 107 -0.20 -9.08 22.62
CA ILE A 107 0.54 -10.34 22.52
C ILE A 107 -0.42 -11.52 22.33
N SER A 108 -1.51 -11.57 23.11
CA SER A 108 -2.53 -12.62 22.98
C SER A 108 -3.14 -12.64 21.58
N ASP A 109 -3.50 -11.48 21.04
CA ASP A 109 -4.11 -11.35 19.72
C ASP A 109 -3.13 -11.74 18.62
N TRP A 110 -1.85 -11.31 18.73
CA TRP A 110 -0.81 -11.76 17.82
C TRP A 110 -0.62 -13.29 17.88
N TRP A 111 -0.59 -13.87 19.06
CA TRP A 111 -0.44 -15.32 19.22
C TRP A 111 -1.57 -16.12 18.60
N LYS A 112 -2.83 -15.64 18.75
CA LYS A 112 -3.99 -16.22 18.09
C LYS A 112 -3.91 -16.16 16.57
N ASN A 113 -3.32 -15.08 16.03
CA ASN A 113 -3.21 -14.82 14.61
C ASN A 113 -1.81 -15.08 14.03
N ARG A 114 -0.94 -15.82 14.74
CA ARG A 114 0.46 -16.07 14.34
C ARG A 114 0.61 -16.63 12.92
N TRP A 115 -0.30 -17.50 12.50
CA TRP A 115 -0.28 -18.06 11.16
C TRP A 115 -0.59 -17.03 10.07
N LEU A 116 -1.47 -16.08 10.38
CA LEU A 116 -1.72 -14.93 9.51
C LEU A 116 -0.47 -14.06 9.42
N SER A 117 0.16 -13.75 10.56
CA SER A 117 1.41 -12.98 10.61
C SER A 117 2.50 -13.64 9.76
N ILE A 118 2.74 -14.95 9.91
CA ILE A 118 3.74 -15.69 9.12
C ILE A 118 3.46 -15.61 7.62
N ARG A 119 2.21 -15.84 7.20
CA ARG A 119 1.84 -15.76 5.78
C ARG A 119 2.03 -14.36 5.20
N CYS A 120 1.59 -13.34 5.92
CA CYS A 120 1.75 -11.95 5.49
C CYS A 120 3.21 -11.52 5.51
N SER A 121 4.01 -11.96 6.48
CA SER A 121 5.47 -11.74 6.50
C SER A 121 6.14 -12.39 5.28
N SER A 122 5.73 -13.59 4.91
CA SER A 122 6.26 -14.25 3.69
C SER A 122 5.95 -13.44 2.44
N ILE A 123 4.73 -12.90 2.33
CA ILE A 123 4.35 -11.97 1.24
C ILE A 123 5.26 -10.74 1.29
N GLY A 124 5.47 -10.16 2.48
CA GLY A 124 6.33 -9.01 2.67
C GLY A 124 7.77 -9.24 2.18
N VAL A 125 8.39 -10.35 2.59
CA VAL A 125 9.73 -10.72 2.12
C VAL A 125 9.77 -10.86 0.61
N LEU A 126 8.84 -11.61 0.01
CA LEU A 126 8.80 -11.84 -1.43
C LEU A 126 8.67 -10.55 -2.23
N VAL A 127 7.78 -9.65 -1.80
CA VAL A 127 7.60 -8.34 -2.44
C VAL A 127 8.82 -7.45 -2.21
N GLY A 128 9.41 -7.48 -1.01
CA GLY A 128 10.59 -6.70 -0.67
C GLY A 128 11.84 -7.05 -1.48
N VAL A 129 11.98 -8.31 -1.93
CA VAL A 129 13.07 -8.72 -2.82
C VAL A 129 13.00 -8.04 -4.20
N ILE A 130 11.82 -7.55 -4.60
CA ILE A 130 11.62 -6.89 -5.89
C ILE A 130 11.97 -5.39 -5.77
N PRO A 131 13.08 -4.92 -6.36
CA PRO A 131 13.48 -3.52 -6.25
C PRO A 131 12.41 -2.59 -6.84
N GLY A 132 12.16 -1.48 -6.17
CA GLY A 132 11.25 -0.43 -6.65
C GLY A 132 9.76 -0.67 -6.39
N LEU A 133 9.33 -1.86 -5.94
CA LEU A 133 7.94 -2.09 -5.55
C LEU A 133 7.59 -1.46 -4.18
N GLY A 134 8.58 -1.22 -3.34
CA GLY A 134 8.48 -0.46 -2.11
C GLY A 134 7.37 -0.86 -1.14
N GLY A 135 7.30 -0.15 -0.01
CA GLY A 135 6.27 -0.35 1.00
C GLY A 135 4.86 0.07 0.59
N SER A 136 4.70 0.84 -0.49
CA SER A 136 3.40 1.39 -0.88
C SER A 136 2.38 0.37 -1.37
N VAL A 137 2.82 -0.81 -1.79
CA VAL A 137 1.94 -1.85 -2.37
C VAL A 137 1.78 -3.05 -1.43
N VAL A 138 2.81 -3.37 -0.65
CA VAL A 138 2.87 -4.60 0.15
C VAL A 138 1.76 -4.67 1.20
N ASP A 139 1.45 -3.55 1.85
CA ASP A 139 0.43 -3.47 2.88
C ASP A 139 -0.96 -3.78 2.32
N TRP A 140 -1.25 -3.29 1.11
CA TRP A 140 -2.51 -3.55 0.43
C TRP A 140 -2.66 -5.00 -0.03
N ILE A 141 -1.58 -5.61 -0.51
CA ILE A 141 -1.56 -7.04 -0.87
C ILE A 141 -1.82 -7.88 0.37
N ALA A 142 -1.14 -7.57 1.49
CA ALA A 142 -1.31 -8.29 2.75
C ALA A 142 -2.71 -8.08 3.34
N TYR A 143 -3.26 -6.87 3.27
CA TYR A 143 -4.63 -6.59 3.67
C TYR A 143 -5.62 -7.39 2.82
N GLY A 144 -5.47 -7.36 1.50
CA GLY A 144 -6.31 -8.13 0.58
C GLY A 144 -6.26 -9.63 0.87
N HIS A 145 -5.07 -10.19 1.10
CA HIS A 145 -4.89 -11.58 1.52
C HIS A 145 -5.60 -11.87 2.84
N THR A 146 -5.46 -10.98 3.82
CA THR A 146 -6.10 -11.11 5.13
C THR A 146 -7.62 -11.17 5.01
N VAL A 147 -8.21 -10.24 4.26
CA VAL A 147 -9.65 -10.19 4.03
C VAL A 147 -10.16 -11.42 3.27
N GLN A 148 -9.42 -11.86 2.24
CA GLN A 148 -9.82 -13.02 1.44
C GLN A 148 -9.81 -14.32 2.23
N THR A 149 -8.80 -14.52 3.07
CA THR A 149 -8.63 -15.76 3.84
C THR A 149 -9.43 -15.78 5.13
N ALA A 150 -10.02 -14.66 5.53
CA ALA A 150 -10.87 -14.59 6.72
C ALA A 150 -12.23 -15.27 6.48
N LYS A 151 -12.65 -16.12 7.41
CA LYS A 151 -13.98 -16.77 7.40
C LYS A 151 -15.08 -15.74 7.61
N ASP A 152 -14.92 -14.86 8.60
CA ASP A 152 -15.82 -13.73 8.84
C ASP A 152 -15.13 -12.43 8.41
N LYS A 153 -15.80 -11.70 7.53
CA LYS A 153 -15.32 -10.45 6.93
C LYS A 153 -16.08 -9.23 7.44
N SER A 154 -17.08 -9.39 8.29
CA SER A 154 -18.04 -8.35 8.68
C SER A 154 -17.42 -7.21 9.49
N GLN A 155 -16.32 -7.48 10.18
CA GLN A 155 -15.65 -6.56 11.09
C GLN A 155 -14.45 -5.81 10.45
N PHE A 156 -14.02 -6.17 9.24
CA PHE A 156 -12.98 -5.42 8.53
C PHE A 156 -13.45 -3.99 8.24
N GLY A 157 -12.57 -3.02 8.51
CA GLY A 157 -12.89 -1.60 8.49
C GLY A 157 -13.67 -1.10 9.71
N LYS A 158 -13.91 -1.96 10.72
CA LYS A 158 -14.64 -1.64 11.95
C LYS A 158 -13.87 -2.01 13.22
N GLY A 159 -12.54 -2.14 13.11
CA GLY A 159 -11.67 -2.44 14.24
C GLY A 159 -11.24 -3.91 14.36
N ASP A 160 -11.38 -4.72 13.32
CA ASP A 160 -10.83 -6.09 13.31
C ASP A 160 -9.31 -6.06 13.39
N ILE A 161 -8.76 -6.65 14.44
CA ILE A 161 -7.31 -6.67 14.70
C ILE A 161 -6.52 -7.37 13.58
N ARG A 162 -7.13 -8.29 12.85
CA ARG A 162 -6.50 -8.98 11.71
C ARG A 162 -6.16 -8.01 10.58
N GLY A 163 -6.98 -6.95 10.43
CA GLY A 163 -6.75 -5.87 9.47
C GLY A 163 -5.52 -5.02 9.78
N VAL A 164 -4.97 -5.14 11.00
CA VAL A 164 -3.71 -4.49 11.41
C VAL A 164 -2.58 -5.51 11.38
N ILE A 165 -2.76 -6.70 11.99
CA ILE A 165 -1.71 -7.73 12.09
C ILE A 165 -1.18 -8.13 10.70
N GLY A 166 -2.06 -8.31 9.72
CA GLY A 166 -1.65 -8.73 8.37
C GLY A 166 -0.72 -7.73 7.70
N PRO A 167 -1.18 -6.50 7.43
CA PRO A 167 -0.38 -5.46 6.79
C PRO A 167 0.91 -5.15 7.55
N GLU A 168 0.85 -4.96 8.87
CA GLU A 168 2.02 -4.63 9.69
C GLU A 168 3.08 -5.74 9.68
N SER A 169 2.65 -7.00 9.73
CA SER A 169 3.58 -8.14 9.60
C SER A 169 4.28 -8.15 8.24
N SER A 170 3.57 -7.78 7.18
CA SER A 170 4.11 -7.70 5.83
C SER A 170 5.06 -6.52 5.67
N ASN A 171 4.67 -5.35 6.16
CA ASN A 171 5.46 -4.12 6.07
C ASN A 171 6.82 -4.30 6.76
N ASN A 172 6.84 -4.82 7.99
CA ASN A 172 8.08 -5.10 8.70
C ASN A 172 8.95 -6.15 8.00
N ALA A 173 8.35 -7.22 7.47
CA ALA A 173 9.07 -8.28 6.79
C ALA A 173 9.61 -7.85 5.41
N LYS A 174 8.98 -6.90 4.74
CA LYS A 174 9.43 -6.30 3.49
C LYS A 174 10.82 -5.66 3.65
N GLU A 175 11.09 -5.00 4.76
CA GLU A 175 12.40 -4.40 5.01
C GLU A 175 13.51 -5.48 4.98
N GLY A 176 13.25 -6.64 5.59
CA GLY A 176 14.17 -7.78 5.50
C GLY A 176 14.34 -8.29 4.08
N GLY A 177 13.24 -8.34 3.29
CA GLY A 177 13.27 -8.69 1.87
C GLY A 177 14.10 -7.70 1.05
N GLY A 178 13.94 -6.40 1.29
CA GLY A 178 14.67 -5.33 0.59
C GLY A 178 16.18 -5.32 0.85
N LEU A 179 16.62 -5.88 1.98
CA LEU A 179 18.04 -6.06 2.25
C LEU A 179 18.70 -7.09 1.31
N VAL A 180 17.94 -8.03 0.77
CA VAL A 180 18.51 -9.06 -0.14
C VAL A 180 19.13 -8.42 -1.39
N PRO A 181 18.41 -7.62 -2.21
CA PRO A 181 19.02 -6.94 -3.35
C PRO A 181 20.09 -5.93 -2.94
N THR A 182 19.92 -5.26 -1.80
CA THR A 182 20.89 -4.28 -1.31
C THR A 182 22.21 -4.94 -0.96
N LEU A 183 22.20 -6.03 -0.20
CA LEU A 183 23.43 -6.70 0.26
C LEU A 183 24.09 -7.54 -0.85
N LEU A 184 23.30 -8.16 -1.73
CA LEU A 184 23.85 -9.02 -2.77
C LEU A 184 24.31 -8.25 -4.02
N PHE A 185 23.62 -7.15 -4.35
CA PHE A 185 23.82 -6.45 -5.62
C PHE A 185 24.10 -4.95 -5.47
N GLY A 186 24.09 -4.40 -4.25
CA GLY A 186 24.25 -2.96 -4.00
C GLY A 186 23.09 -2.10 -4.54
N ILE A 187 21.93 -2.71 -4.76
CA ILE A 187 20.76 -2.02 -5.31
C ILE A 187 19.82 -1.66 -4.13
N PRO A 188 19.56 -0.36 -3.90
CA PRO A 188 18.64 0.03 -2.82
C PRO A 188 17.22 -0.51 -3.10
N GLY A 189 16.59 -1.11 -2.06
CA GLY A 189 15.24 -1.64 -2.10
C GLY A 189 14.16 -0.59 -1.94
#